data_14f9d556a9a6e5cac129f269bda16245
#
_entry.id   14f9d556a9a6e5cac129f269bda16245
#
_cell.length_a   1.000
_cell.length_b   1.000
_cell.length_c   1.000
_cell.angle_alpha   90.00
_cell.angle_beta   90.00
_cell.angle_gamma   90.00
#
_symmetry.space_group_name_H-M   'P 1'
#
loop_
_entity.id
_entity.type
_entity.pdbx_description
1 polymer ?
#
loop_
_entity_poly.entity_id
_entity_poly.type
_entity_poly.pdbx_seq_one_letter_code
_entity_poly.pdbx_strand_id
1 'polypeptide(L)'
;FTAIDIHHPNTFRLITDNHVDGVVVLGRCDKQTLSFLKKYFNCVAYTGLNLLEAKYDQVICDGYQASLAAMNTLIGLGHTRIGFIGETQFEDRYTGYCAALSAHNLRPAKSYIVNVPLSSEGGYKGAKELLSRKTDVSAVFCCNDNTAIGAMRAIKEAGLAIPDDLSVISIDDIDTAQYLSPMLTTIHIPVEEMGQMTAKILIDRIEEGHKVPIKINLPFYLANRESSPPRSEKTPAAEHEQTISRKEE
;
A
#
# COMPACT_ATOMS: atom_id res chain seq x y z
N PHE A 1 -12.88 -3.88 22.13
CA PHE A 1 -12.68 -4.30 20.72
C PHE A 1 -12.29 -5.76 20.69
N THR A 2 -13.08 -6.59 20.02
CA THR A 2 -12.74 -8.00 19.76
C THR A 2 -12.56 -8.13 18.26
N ALA A 3 -11.37 -8.56 17.82
CA ALA A 3 -11.17 -8.92 16.42
C ALA A 3 -11.99 -10.18 16.14
N ILE A 4 -12.88 -10.10 15.18
CA ILE A 4 -13.77 -11.19 14.79
C ILE A 4 -13.17 -11.88 13.58
N ASP A 5 -12.72 -13.12 13.74
CA ASP A 5 -12.47 -14.01 12.63
C ASP A 5 -13.77 -14.76 12.32
N ILE A 6 -14.43 -14.39 11.22
CA ILE A 6 -15.70 -15.01 10.80
C ILE A 6 -15.56 -16.49 10.44
N HIS A 7 -14.33 -16.97 10.23
CA HIS A 7 -14.04 -18.38 9.96
C HIS A 7 -13.87 -19.21 11.23
N HIS A 8 -13.88 -18.57 12.43
CA HIS A 8 -13.73 -19.26 13.71
C HIS A 8 -15.08 -19.43 14.44
N PRO A 9 -15.55 -20.67 14.71
CA PRO A 9 -16.89 -20.93 15.28
C PRO A 9 -17.16 -20.27 16.65
N ASN A 10 -16.12 -20.04 17.46
CA ASN A 10 -16.27 -19.43 18.78
C ASN A 10 -16.51 -17.91 18.74
N THR A 11 -16.19 -17.26 17.64
CA THR A 11 -16.44 -15.82 17.44
C THR A 11 -17.93 -15.57 17.17
N PHE A 12 -18.65 -16.57 16.68
CA PHE A 12 -20.08 -16.53 16.39
C PHE A 12 -20.95 -16.27 17.59
N ARG A 13 -20.60 -16.76 18.79
CA ARG A 13 -21.43 -16.59 19.99
C ARG A 13 -21.55 -15.13 20.42
N LEU A 14 -20.48 -14.34 20.32
CA LEU A 14 -20.53 -12.89 20.60
C LEU A 14 -21.45 -12.15 19.61
N ILE A 15 -21.54 -12.68 18.39
CA ILE A 15 -22.36 -12.13 17.31
C ILE A 15 -23.82 -12.56 17.47
N THR A 16 -24.07 -13.83 17.83
CA THR A 16 -25.42 -14.43 17.87
C THR A 16 -26.18 -14.15 19.15
N ASP A 17 -25.48 -13.84 20.25
CA ASP A 17 -26.10 -13.60 21.55
C ASP A 17 -26.66 -12.16 21.71
N ASN A 18 -26.77 -11.40 20.62
CA ASN A 18 -27.39 -10.06 20.53
C ASN A 18 -26.89 -8.99 21.53
N HIS A 19 -25.61 -9.05 21.89
CA HIS A 19 -25.02 -8.06 22.80
C HIS A 19 -24.27 -6.92 22.09
N VAL A 20 -24.41 -6.80 20.75
CA VAL A 20 -23.69 -5.81 19.94
C VAL A 20 -24.68 -5.11 19.00
N ASP A 21 -24.80 -3.80 19.13
CA ASP A 21 -25.74 -2.98 18.34
C ASP A 21 -25.23 -2.68 16.93
N GLY A 22 -23.90 -2.70 16.72
CA GLY A 22 -23.29 -2.44 15.42
C GLY A 22 -21.84 -2.92 15.33
N VAL A 23 -21.30 -2.94 14.10
CA VAL A 23 -19.97 -3.46 13.79
C VAL A 23 -19.21 -2.50 12.90
N VAL A 24 -17.93 -2.28 13.21
CA VAL A 24 -16.96 -1.64 12.30
C VAL A 24 -16.15 -2.71 11.61
N VAL A 25 -16.08 -2.65 10.30
CA VAL A 25 -15.19 -3.47 9.47
C VAL A 25 -13.95 -2.64 9.14
N LEU A 26 -12.79 -3.16 9.53
CA LEU A 26 -11.50 -2.49 9.34
C LEU A 26 -10.71 -3.12 8.20
N GLY A 27 -10.26 -2.30 7.25
CA GLY A 27 -9.37 -2.73 6.19
C GLY A 27 -10.09 -3.51 5.08
N ARG A 28 -9.44 -4.56 4.56
CA ARG A 28 -10.00 -5.34 3.45
C ARG A 28 -11.15 -6.22 3.91
N CYS A 29 -12.22 -6.22 3.12
CA CYS A 29 -13.37 -7.05 3.39
C CYS A 29 -13.94 -7.59 2.07
N ASP A 30 -14.11 -8.90 1.99
CA ASP A 30 -14.75 -9.53 0.85
C ASP A 30 -16.28 -9.41 0.89
N LYS A 31 -16.93 -9.66 -0.24
CA LYS A 31 -18.39 -9.57 -0.38
C LYS A 31 -19.13 -10.60 0.49
N GLN A 32 -18.51 -11.76 0.77
CA GLN A 32 -19.12 -12.82 1.58
C GLN A 32 -19.16 -12.38 3.04
N THR A 33 -18.05 -11.85 3.55
CA THR A 33 -17.95 -11.29 4.91
C THR A 33 -18.96 -10.18 5.12
N LEU A 34 -19.04 -9.21 4.18
CA LEU A 34 -20.03 -8.12 4.30
C LEU A 34 -21.46 -8.62 4.26
N SER A 35 -21.78 -9.55 3.39
CA SER A 35 -23.12 -10.13 3.29
C SER A 35 -23.47 -10.91 4.57
N PHE A 36 -22.51 -11.62 5.14
CA PHE A 36 -22.65 -12.31 6.41
C PHE A 36 -22.92 -11.32 7.54
N LEU A 37 -22.09 -10.29 7.73
CA LEU A 37 -22.26 -9.29 8.78
C LEU A 37 -23.63 -8.62 8.68
N LYS A 38 -24.06 -8.25 7.48
CA LYS A 38 -25.37 -7.61 7.26
C LYS A 38 -26.56 -8.52 7.62
N LYS A 39 -26.39 -9.83 7.60
CA LYS A 39 -27.43 -10.77 8.01
C LYS A 39 -27.69 -10.72 9.52
N TYR A 40 -26.65 -10.41 10.31
CA TYR A 40 -26.71 -10.42 11.77
C TYR A 40 -26.72 -9.04 12.40
N PHE A 41 -26.28 -7.99 11.67
CA PHE A 41 -26.20 -6.63 12.17
C PHE A 41 -26.93 -5.66 11.24
N ASN A 42 -27.78 -4.82 11.83
CA ASN A 42 -28.45 -3.73 11.11
C ASN A 42 -27.51 -2.55 10.87
N CYS A 43 -26.56 -2.33 11.80
CA CYS A 43 -25.62 -1.21 11.75
C CYS A 43 -24.22 -1.73 11.46
N VAL A 44 -23.74 -1.51 10.24
CA VAL A 44 -22.40 -1.89 9.79
C VAL A 44 -21.74 -0.67 9.14
N ALA A 45 -20.63 -0.24 9.70
CA ALA A 45 -19.77 0.80 9.11
C ALA A 45 -18.44 0.17 8.66
N TYR A 46 -17.90 0.71 7.58
CA TYR A 46 -16.61 0.25 7.02
C TYR A 46 -15.59 1.39 7.06
N THR A 47 -14.34 1.05 7.30
CA THR A 47 -13.20 1.95 7.07
C THR A 47 -12.02 1.21 6.46
N GLY A 48 -11.39 1.84 5.48
CA GLY A 48 -10.25 1.26 4.75
C GLY A 48 -9.88 2.03 3.50
N LEU A 49 -9.06 1.41 2.66
CA LEU A 49 -8.55 2.02 1.42
C LEU A 49 -9.30 1.54 0.17
N ASN A 50 -10.11 0.48 0.29
CA ASN A 50 -10.91 -0.04 -0.81
C ASN A 50 -12.31 0.55 -0.77
N LEU A 51 -12.87 0.85 -1.94
CA LEU A 51 -14.23 1.33 -2.05
C LEU A 51 -15.23 0.17 -2.00
N LEU A 52 -16.21 0.27 -1.11
CA LEU A 52 -17.32 -0.67 -1.06
C LEU A 52 -18.55 -0.17 -1.80
N GLU A 53 -19.53 -1.07 -1.96
CA GLU A 53 -20.84 -0.70 -2.52
C GLU A 53 -21.52 0.40 -1.68
N ALA A 54 -22.27 1.29 -2.35
CA ALA A 54 -22.88 2.47 -1.75
C ALA A 54 -23.97 2.21 -0.68
N LYS A 55 -24.24 0.94 -0.35
CA LYS A 55 -25.25 0.54 0.63
C LYS A 55 -24.75 0.46 2.08
N TYR A 56 -23.46 0.75 2.32
CA TYR A 56 -22.86 0.76 3.64
C TYR A 56 -22.38 2.15 4.02
N ASP A 57 -22.42 2.44 5.31
CA ASP A 57 -21.68 3.57 5.84
C ASP A 57 -20.19 3.31 5.71
N GLN A 58 -19.46 4.26 5.16
CA GLN A 58 -18.04 4.07 4.92
C GLN A 58 -17.25 5.36 5.06
N VAL A 59 -16.16 5.27 5.80
CA VAL A 59 -15.12 6.31 5.86
C VAL A 59 -13.89 5.71 5.21
N ILE A 60 -13.49 6.27 4.09
CA ILE A 60 -12.37 5.75 3.30
C ILE A 60 -11.31 6.81 3.09
N CYS A 61 -10.11 6.36 2.82
CA CYS A 61 -9.12 7.10 2.06
C CYS A 61 -8.90 6.32 0.76
N ASP A 62 -9.07 6.98 -0.39
CA ASP A 62 -9.14 6.30 -1.69
C ASP A 62 -7.79 5.68 -2.07
N GLY A 63 -7.65 4.37 -1.88
CA GLY A 63 -6.41 3.62 -2.15
C GLY A 63 -6.02 3.61 -3.63
N TYR A 64 -6.99 3.68 -4.53
CA TYR A 64 -6.71 3.81 -5.96
C TYR A 64 -6.05 5.17 -6.26
N GLN A 65 -6.61 6.28 -5.75
CA GLN A 65 -6.04 7.61 -5.94
C GLN A 65 -4.69 7.77 -5.22
N ALA A 66 -4.55 7.21 -4.02
CA ALA A 66 -3.29 7.19 -3.29
C ALA A 66 -2.19 6.46 -4.09
N SER A 67 -2.53 5.32 -4.71
CA SER A 67 -1.62 4.58 -5.57
C SER A 67 -1.27 5.37 -6.85
N LEU A 68 -2.24 6.02 -7.48
CA LEU A 68 -1.96 6.92 -8.61
C LEU A 68 -0.96 8.01 -8.22
N ALA A 69 -1.12 8.63 -7.04
CA ALA A 69 -0.20 9.67 -6.56
C ALA A 69 1.20 9.12 -6.32
N ALA A 70 1.34 7.96 -5.66
CA ALA A 70 2.63 7.30 -5.44
C ALA A 70 3.32 6.96 -6.77
N MET A 71 2.59 6.38 -7.70
CA MET A 71 3.13 6.00 -9.02
C MET A 71 3.49 7.20 -9.87
N ASN A 72 2.66 8.26 -9.89
CA ASN A 72 2.98 9.51 -10.58
C ASN A 72 4.24 10.17 -10.02
N THR A 73 4.49 10.05 -8.71
CA THR A 73 5.73 10.49 -8.08
C THR A 73 6.93 9.75 -8.68
N LEU A 74 6.91 8.41 -8.70
CA LEU A 74 8.01 7.63 -9.28
C LEU A 74 8.21 7.91 -10.77
N ILE A 75 7.13 7.99 -11.53
CA ILE A 75 7.20 8.29 -12.98
C ILE A 75 7.72 9.70 -13.22
N GLY A 76 7.29 10.69 -12.43
CA GLY A 76 7.80 12.06 -12.47
C GLY A 76 9.29 12.15 -12.13
N LEU A 77 9.82 11.24 -11.31
CA LEU A 77 11.25 11.08 -11.03
C LEU A 77 12.02 10.35 -12.15
N GLY A 78 11.37 10.02 -13.26
CA GLY A 78 11.96 9.38 -14.44
C GLY A 78 11.99 7.85 -14.38
N HIS A 79 11.33 7.21 -13.43
CA HIS A 79 11.23 5.75 -13.39
C HIS A 79 10.19 5.25 -14.40
N THR A 80 10.61 4.37 -15.31
CA THR A 80 9.73 3.72 -16.31
C THR A 80 9.60 2.22 -16.09
N ARG A 81 10.47 1.63 -15.29
CA ARG A 81 10.48 0.21 -14.94
C ARG A 81 10.28 0.08 -13.44
N ILE A 82 9.00 -0.02 -13.04
CA ILE A 82 8.56 0.03 -11.66
C ILE A 82 7.97 -1.32 -11.28
N GLY A 83 8.55 -1.96 -10.25
CA GLY A 83 8.04 -3.20 -9.66
C GLY A 83 6.88 -2.94 -8.72
N PHE A 84 6.04 -3.96 -8.53
CA PHE A 84 4.97 -3.98 -7.53
C PHE A 84 5.17 -5.15 -6.56
N ILE A 85 5.10 -4.87 -5.26
CA ILE A 85 5.12 -5.89 -4.20
C ILE A 85 3.91 -5.69 -3.29
N GLY A 86 3.02 -6.67 -3.25
CA GLY A 86 1.80 -6.61 -2.45
C GLY A 86 0.71 -7.52 -2.99
N GLU A 87 -0.49 -7.39 -2.49
CA GLU A 87 -1.63 -8.16 -2.95
C GLU A 87 -2.21 -7.59 -4.25
N THR A 88 -2.61 -8.49 -5.16
CA THR A 88 -3.11 -8.12 -6.49
C THR A 88 -4.61 -8.37 -6.67
N GLN A 89 -5.24 -9.14 -5.77
CA GLN A 89 -6.65 -9.48 -5.86
C GLN A 89 -7.48 -8.60 -4.92
N PHE A 90 -8.57 -8.00 -5.45
CA PHE A 90 -9.48 -7.14 -4.69
C PHE A 90 -8.74 -6.01 -3.96
N GLU A 91 -7.75 -5.41 -4.62
CA GLU A 91 -6.86 -4.41 -4.05
C GLU A 91 -6.80 -3.16 -4.97
N ASP A 92 -7.43 -2.07 -4.49
CA ASP A 92 -7.54 -0.83 -5.27
C ASP A 92 -6.17 -0.20 -5.53
N ARG A 93 -5.19 -0.39 -4.63
CA ARG A 93 -3.82 0.10 -4.83
C ARG A 93 -3.11 -0.59 -5.99
N TYR A 94 -3.35 -1.89 -6.20
CA TYR A 94 -2.83 -2.59 -7.39
C TYR A 94 -3.50 -2.10 -8.67
N THR A 95 -4.81 -1.84 -8.62
CA THR A 95 -5.55 -1.28 -9.75
C THR A 95 -5.01 0.11 -10.11
N GLY A 96 -4.72 0.96 -9.11
CA GLY A 96 -4.10 2.28 -9.29
C GLY A 96 -2.69 2.19 -9.89
N TYR A 97 -1.85 1.24 -9.43
CA TYR A 97 -0.54 0.97 -10.03
C TYR A 97 -0.66 0.66 -11.53
N CYS A 98 -1.53 -0.25 -11.91
CA CYS A 98 -1.75 -0.59 -13.31
C CYS A 98 -2.26 0.60 -14.14
N ALA A 99 -3.21 1.36 -13.58
CA ALA A 99 -3.78 2.52 -14.23
C ALA A 99 -2.76 3.64 -14.45
N ALA A 100 -1.90 3.92 -13.46
CA ALA A 100 -0.84 4.92 -13.60
C ALA A 100 0.15 4.56 -14.72
N LEU A 101 0.61 3.31 -14.77
CA LEU A 101 1.47 2.84 -15.86
C LEU A 101 0.78 3.01 -17.22
N SER A 102 -0.49 2.59 -17.33
CA SER A 102 -1.24 2.72 -18.58
C SER A 102 -1.40 4.17 -19.03
N ALA A 103 -1.70 5.10 -18.10
CA ALA A 103 -1.84 6.52 -18.40
C ALA A 103 -0.56 7.15 -18.96
N HIS A 104 0.60 6.62 -18.59
CA HIS A 104 1.91 7.05 -19.09
C HIS A 104 2.45 6.19 -20.25
N ASN A 105 1.59 5.38 -20.91
CA ASN A 105 1.97 4.45 -21.98
C ASN A 105 3.03 3.41 -21.56
N LEU A 106 3.14 3.13 -20.26
CA LEU A 106 3.97 2.07 -19.69
C LEU A 106 3.11 0.81 -19.51
N ARG A 107 3.72 -0.37 -19.59
CA ARG A 107 3.01 -1.63 -19.42
C ARG A 107 3.51 -2.36 -18.16
N PRO A 108 2.59 -2.81 -17.28
CA PRO A 108 3.00 -3.66 -16.17
C PRO A 108 3.50 -5.00 -16.73
N ALA A 109 4.79 -5.28 -16.55
CA ALA A 109 5.35 -6.59 -16.92
C ALA A 109 5.06 -7.59 -15.78
N LYS A 110 4.61 -8.79 -16.13
CA LYS A 110 4.34 -9.84 -15.12
C LYS A 110 5.56 -10.16 -14.26
N SER A 111 6.77 -10.04 -14.83
CA SER A 111 8.04 -10.22 -14.11
C SER A 111 8.30 -9.17 -13.04
N TYR A 112 7.65 -8.01 -13.10
CA TYR A 112 7.79 -6.93 -12.13
C TYR A 112 6.77 -7.01 -10.98
N ILE A 113 5.79 -7.89 -11.07
CA ILE A 113 4.70 -8.00 -10.11
C ILE A 113 4.92 -9.23 -9.23
N VAL A 114 4.95 -9.01 -7.92
CA VAL A 114 5.03 -10.09 -6.93
C VAL A 114 3.86 -9.99 -5.97
N ASN A 115 3.03 -11.04 -6.00
CA ASN A 115 1.84 -11.14 -5.15
C ASN A 115 2.21 -11.77 -3.80
N VAL A 116 2.11 -10.99 -2.73
CA VAL A 116 2.45 -11.42 -1.35
C VAL A 116 1.47 -10.81 -0.35
N PRO A 117 1.31 -11.43 0.85
CA PRO A 117 0.55 -10.83 1.94
C PRO A 117 1.12 -9.47 2.36
N LEU A 118 0.25 -8.56 2.82
CA LEU A 118 0.60 -7.21 3.26
C LEU A 118 1.27 -7.23 4.64
N SER A 119 2.49 -7.75 4.71
CA SER A 119 3.29 -7.87 5.92
C SER A 119 4.76 -7.66 5.64
N SER A 120 5.57 -7.40 6.67
CA SER A 120 7.02 -7.27 6.51
C SER A 120 7.67 -8.57 6.03
N GLU A 121 7.16 -9.73 6.47
CA GLU A 121 7.62 -11.02 5.95
C GLU A 121 7.27 -11.21 4.47
N GLY A 122 6.04 -10.84 4.08
CA GLY A 122 5.60 -10.86 2.69
C GLY A 122 6.47 -9.95 1.82
N GLY A 123 6.71 -8.71 2.25
CA GLY A 123 7.56 -7.76 1.55
C GLY A 123 9.01 -8.25 1.39
N TYR A 124 9.58 -8.84 2.43
CA TYR A 124 10.91 -9.44 2.38
C TYR A 124 11.01 -10.56 1.35
N LYS A 125 10.07 -11.53 1.40
CA LYS A 125 10.01 -12.62 0.42
C LYS A 125 9.77 -12.10 -0.99
N GLY A 126 8.87 -11.12 -1.12
CA GLY A 126 8.53 -10.52 -2.41
C GLY A 126 9.69 -9.79 -3.06
N ALA A 127 10.46 -9.03 -2.31
CA ALA A 127 11.65 -8.37 -2.83
C ALA A 127 12.74 -9.37 -3.23
N LYS A 128 12.98 -10.41 -2.44
CA LYS A 128 13.91 -11.50 -2.82
C LYS A 128 13.49 -12.19 -4.11
N GLU A 129 12.20 -12.44 -4.28
CA GLU A 129 11.66 -13.02 -5.51
C GLU A 129 11.83 -12.06 -6.70
N LEU A 130 11.48 -10.78 -6.55
CA LEU A 130 11.64 -9.77 -7.59
C LEU A 130 13.10 -9.67 -8.06
N LEU A 131 14.05 -9.60 -7.12
CA LEU A 131 15.48 -9.51 -7.40
C LEU A 131 16.01 -10.79 -8.06
N SER A 132 15.53 -11.98 -7.64
CA SER A 132 15.94 -13.26 -8.24
C SER A 132 15.57 -13.39 -9.71
N ARG A 133 14.53 -12.69 -10.15
CA ARG A 133 14.09 -12.65 -11.56
C ARG A 133 15.04 -11.84 -12.46
N LYS A 134 16.05 -11.20 -11.88
CA LYS A 134 17.04 -10.34 -12.59
C LYS A 134 16.37 -9.33 -13.50
N THR A 135 15.31 -8.72 -13.01
CA THR A 135 14.60 -7.66 -13.70
C THR A 135 15.42 -6.37 -13.70
N ASP A 136 15.14 -5.48 -14.62
CA ASP A 136 15.76 -4.17 -14.75
C ASP A 136 14.94 -3.05 -14.07
N VAL A 137 14.15 -3.39 -13.03
CA VAL A 137 13.37 -2.42 -12.27
C VAL A 137 14.29 -1.38 -11.62
N SER A 138 13.89 -0.13 -11.68
CA SER A 138 14.61 0.99 -11.08
C SER A 138 13.89 1.58 -9.86
N ALA A 139 12.65 1.17 -9.63
CA ALA A 139 11.86 1.52 -8.46
C ALA A 139 10.89 0.41 -8.11
N VAL A 140 10.46 0.36 -6.85
CA VAL A 140 9.44 -0.56 -6.35
C VAL A 140 8.36 0.23 -5.63
N PHE A 141 7.10 0.00 -6.03
CA PHE A 141 5.93 0.39 -5.26
C PHE A 141 5.50 -0.78 -4.40
N CYS A 142 5.61 -0.60 -3.09
CA CYS A 142 5.12 -1.53 -2.09
C CYS A 142 3.70 -1.14 -1.68
N CYS A 143 2.79 -2.11 -1.66
CA CYS A 143 1.37 -1.87 -1.43
C CYS A 143 1.08 -1.16 -0.09
N ASN A 144 1.92 -1.39 0.94
CA ASN A 144 1.88 -0.69 2.22
C ASN A 144 3.26 -0.62 2.88
N ASP A 145 3.39 0.18 3.95
CA ASP A 145 4.66 0.40 4.64
C ASP A 145 5.24 -0.87 5.27
N ASN A 146 4.41 -1.73 5.84
CA ASN A 146 4.90 -3.00 6.36
C ASN A 146 5.57 -3.85 5.27
N THR A 147 4.97 -3.90 4.09
CA THR A 147 5.57 -4.57 2.91
C THR A 147 6.87 -3.87 2.51
N ALA A 148 6.89 -2.51 2.51
CA ALA A 148 8.09 -1.75 2.17
C ALA A 148 9.25 -1.99 3.15
N ILE A 149 8.98 -2.04 4.45
CA ILE A 149 9.99 -2.35 5.47
C ILE A 149 10.69 -3.69 5.18
N GLY A 150 9.90 -4.71 4.89
CA GLY A 150 10.43 -6.02 4.51
C GLY A 150 11.22 -6.00 3.20
N ALA A 151 10.69 -5.31 2.20
CA ALA A 151 11.35 -5.16 0.90
C ALA A 151 12.68 -4.42 1.01
N MET A 152 12.72 -3.30 1.73
CA MET A 152 13.95 -2.52 1.96
C MET A 152 15.04 -3.34 2.64
N ARG A 153 14.66 -4.18 3.60
CA ARG A 153 15.59 -5.10 4.24
C ARG A 153 16.18 -6.08 3.22
N ALA A 154 15.36 -6.73 2.39
CA ALA A 154 15.82 -7.69 1.40
C ALA A 154 16.72 -7.03 0.32
N ILE A 155 16.38 -5.81 -0.11
CA ILE A 155 17.16 -5.02 -1.07
C ILE A 155 18.57 -4.75 -0.50
N LYS A 156 18.67 -4.31 0.76
CA LYS A 156 19.94 -4.05 1.43
C LYS A 156 20.77 -5.33 1.63
N GLU A 157 20.15 -6.44 2.01
CA GLU A 157 20.82 -7.74 2.15
C GLU A 157 21.36 -8.25 0.80
N ALA A 158 20.76 -7.83 -0.33
CA ALA A 158 21.28 -8.10 -1.67
C ALA A 158 22.43 -7.17 -2.09
N GLY A 159 22.87 -6.25 -1.21
CA GLY A 159 23.94 -5.30 -1.48
C GLY A 159 23.53 -4.09 -2.34
N LEU A 160 22.23 -3.87 -2.52
CA LEU A 160 21.70 -2.73 -3.30
C LEU A 160 21.45 -1.53 -2.40
N ALA A 161 21.80 -0.35 -2.89
CA ALA A 161 21.54 0.92 -2.22
C ALA A 161 20.14 1.45 -2.53
N ILE A 162 19.46 1.96 -1.50
CA ILE A 162 18.21 2.70 -1.62
C ILE A 162 18.54 4.15 -1.28
N PRO A 163 18.22 5.09 -2.15
CA PRO A 163 17.48 5.00 -3.42
C PRO A 163 18.34 4.78 -4.67
N ASP A 164 19.68 4.77 -4.58
CA ASP A 164 20.59 4.90 -5.71
C ASP A 164 20.45 3.78 -6.76
N ASP A 165 20.34 2.53 -6.31
CA ASP A 165 20.13 1.39 -7.20
C ASP A 165 18.64 1.12 -7.39
N LEU A 166 17.83 1.29 -6.34
CA LEU A 166 16.41 0.97 -6.35
C LEU A 166 15.63 1.91 -5.43
N SER A 167 14.80 2.78 -6.00
CA SER A 167 13.88 3.62 -5.25
C SER A 167 12.72 2.81 -4.66
N VAL A 168 12.23 3.19 -3.48
CA VAL A 168 11.08 2.54 -2.82
C VAL A 168 10.05 3.57 -2.41
N ILE A 169 8.79 3.32 -2.72
CA ILE A 169 7.64 4.11 -2.27
C ILE A 169 6.53 3.19 -1.78
N SER A 170 5.71 3.66 -0.84
CA SER A 170 4.62 2.88 -0.27
C SER A 170 3.41 3.74 0.11
N ILE A 171 2.48 3.16 0.85
CA ILE A 171 1.28 3.80 1.40
C ILE A 171 1.15 3.40 2.86
N ASP A 172 0.66 4.26 3.71
CA ASP A 172 0.11 4.28 5.05
C ASP A 172 0.74 5.38 5.92
N ASP A 173 2.04 5.64 5.81
CA ASP A 173 2.83 6.56 6.67
C ASP A 173 2.76 6.16 8.14
N ILE A 174 3.05 4.87 8.41
CA ILE A 174 3.14 4.39 9.79
C ILE A 174 4.32 5.06 10.51
N ASP A 175 4.22 5.16 11.81
CA ASP A 175 5.21 5.87 12.65
C ASP A 175 6.66 5.40 12.41
N THR A 176 6.85 4.10 12.17
CA THR A 176 8.17 3.51 11.88
C THR A 176 8.80 4.02 10.57
N ALA A 177 8.03 4.51 9.61
CA ALA A 177 8.51 4.92 8.29
C ALA A 177 9.58 6.02 8.35
N GLN A 178 9.47 6.93 9.31
CA GLN A 178 10.38 8.05 9.53
C GLN A 178 11.69 7.66 10.24
N TYR A 179 11.75 6.47 10.85
CA TYR A 179 12.93 5.98 11.58
C TYR A 179 13.75 4.97 10.78
N LEU A 180 13.34 4.67 9.56
CA LEU A 180 14.14 3.82 8.66
C LEU A 180 15.35 4.58 8.13
N SER A 181 16.35 3.86 7.67
CA SER A 181 17.49 4.44 6.96
C SER A 181 17.69 3.70 5.62
N PRO A 182 17.43 4.37 4.47
CA PRO A 182 16.85 5.70 4.33
C PRO A 182 15.42 5.77 4.85
N MET A 183 14.95 6.99 5.22
CA MET A 183 13.57 7.24 5.62
C MET A 183 12.61 6.93 4.47
N LEU A 184 11.51 6.23 4.74
CA LEU A 184 10.58 5.75 3.72
C LEU A 184 9.66 6.86 3.20
N THR A 185 9.71 7.12 1.90
CA THR A 185 8.73 7.93 1.18
C THR A 185 7.43 7.13 1.05
N THR A 186 6.33 7.70 1.48
CA THR A 186 5.04 7.01 1.55
C THR A 186 3.88 7.99 1.39
N ILE A 187 2.70 7.48 1.06
CA ILE A 187 1.45 8.27 1.10
C ILE A 187 0.87 8.19 2.50
N HIS A 188 0.72 9.34 3.15
CA HIS A 188 0.08 9.44 4.46
C HIS A 188 -1.42 9.18 4.38
N ILE A 189 -1.90 8.23 5.19
CA ILE A 189 -3.31 7.91 5.36
C ILE A 189 -3.75 8.34 6.76
N PRO A 190 -4.79 9.18 6.91
CA PRO A 190 -5.22 9.72 8.21
C PRO A 190 -6.04 8.67 8.99
N VAL A 191 -5.38 7.60 9.45
CA VAL A 191 -6.03 6.42 10.05
C VAL A 191 -6.76 6.74 11.35
N GLU A 192 -6.26 7.70 12.15
CA GLU A 192 -6.89 8.12 13.40
C GLU A 192 -8.21 8.83 13.12
N GLU A 193 -8.22 9.78 12.20
CA GLU A 193 -9.42 10.51 11.77
C GLU A 193 -10.43 9.58 11.11
N MET A 194 -9.96 8.63 10.30
CA MET A 194 -10.81 7.59 9.72
C MET A 194 -11.50 6.78 10.81
N GLY A 195 -10.77 6.34 11.82
CA GLY A 195 -11.30 5.58 12.96
C GLY A 195 -12.32 6.38 13.77
N GLN A 196 -11.98 7.61 14.13
CA GLN A 196 -12.87 8.51 14.89
C GLN A 196 -14.17 8.81 14.13
N MET A 197 -14.06 9.10 12.82
CA MET A 197 -15.22 9.40 11.99
C MET A 197 -16.11 8.17 11.81
N THR A 198 -15.50 6.99 11.62
CA THR A 198 -16.24 5.73 11.48
C THR A 198 -17.04 5.41 12.74
N ALA A 199 -16.44 5.59 13.92
CA ALA A 199 -17.12 5.41 15.19
C ALA A 199 -18.31 6.36 15.35
N LYS A 200 -18.13 7.63 15.01
CA LYS A 200 -19.22 8.64 15.05
C LYS A 200 -20.39 8.27 14.14
N ILE A 201 -20.11 7.89 12.90
CA ILE A 201 -21.15 7.50 11.93
C ILE A 201 -21.87 6.23 12.41
N LEU A 202 -21.14 5.24 12.95
CA LEU A 202 -21.76 4.03 13.45
C LEU A 202 -22.69 4.31 14.66
N ILE A 203 -22.26 5.14 15.61
CA ILE A 203 -23.09 5.55 16.76
C ILE A 203 -24.32 6.28 16.27
N ASP A 204 -24.18 7.25 15.39
CA ASP A 204 -25.30 7.99 14.81
C ASP A 204 -26.29 7.07 14.08
N ARG A 205 -25.80 6.03 13.38
CA ARG A 205 -26.64 5.00 12.76
C ARG A 205 -27.41 4.17 13.80
N ILE A 206 -26.76 3.78 14.91
CA ILE A 206 -27.39 3.02 15.99
C ILE A 206 -28.48 3.83 16.68
N GLU A 207 -28.24 5.13 16.88
CA GLU A 207 -29.18 6.07 17.50
C GLU A 207 -30.27 6.59 16.53
N GLU A 208 -30.37 6.04 15.32
CA GLU A 208 -31.31 6.42 14.27
C GLU A 208 -31.18 7.87 13.77
N GLY A 209 -30.00 8.49 13.96
CA GLY A 209 -29.73 9.87 13.51
C GLY A 209 -29.67 10.00 11.99
N HIS A 210 -29.25 8.95 11.28
CA HIS A 210 -29.35 8.91 9.82
C HIS A 210 -29.85 7.55 9.31
N LYS A 211 -30.53 7.58 8.16
CA LYS A 211 -31.14 6.38 7.53
C LYS A 211 -30.50 6.02 6.18
N VAL A 212 -29.91 7.00 5.51
CA VAL A 212 -29.24 6.83 4.22
C VAL A 212 -27.77 6.51 4.46
N PRO A 213 -27.15 5.57 3.73
CA PRO A 213 -25.72 5.31 3.85
C PRO A 213 -24.89 6.57 3.59
N ILE A 214 -23.91 6.80 4.45
CA ILE A 214 -22.98 7.93 4.38
C ILE A 214 -21.63 7.42 3.87
N LYS A 215 -21.08 8.12 2.87
CA LYS A 215 -19.72 7.92 2.39
C LYS A 215 -18.89 9.17 2.65
N ILE A 216 -17.82 9.03 3.43
CA ILE A 216 -16.81 10.07 3.64
C ILE A 216 -15.50 9.59 3.03
N ASN A 217 -14.88 10.45 2.21
CA ASN A 217 -13.57 10.24 1.67
C ASN A 217 -12.61 11.26 2.29
N LEU A 218 -11.62 10.79 3.05
CA LEU A 218 -10.62 11.64 3.67
C LEU A 218 -9.43 11.86 2.72
N PRO A 219 -8.81 13.03 2.75
CA PRO A 219 -7.67 13.33 1.91
C PRO A 219 -6.41 12.58 2.40
N PHE A 220 -5.49 12.34 1.47
CA PHE A 220 -4.13 11.86 1.73
C PHE A 220 -3.12 12.90 1.25
N TYR A 221 -1.84 12.73 1.63
CA TYR A 221 -0.73 13.52 1.08
C TYR A 221 0.53 12.66 0.94
N LEU A 222 1.48 13.12 0.13
CA LEU A 222 2.78 12.48 -0.01
C LEU A 222 3.70 12.91 1.13
N ALA A 223 4.12 11.99 1.98
CA ALA A 223 5.22 12.15 2.92
C ALA A 223 6.53 11.84 2.19
N ASN A 224 7.07 12.86 1.52
CA ASN A 224 8.29 12.74 0.72
C ASN A 224 9.51 12.68 1.64
N ARG A 225 10.30 11.59 1.51
CA ARG A 225 11.50 11.33 2.32
C ARG A 225 12.67 10.87 1.44
N GLU A 226 13.53 9.99 1.96
CA GLU A 226 14.82 9.66 1.34
C GLU A 226 14.77 8.46 0.38
N SER A 227 13.79 7.55 0.53
CA SER A 227 13.78 6.29 -0.22
C SER A 227 13.40 6.42 -1.70
N SER A 228 12.92 7.59 -2.13
CA SER A 228 12.65 7.91 -3.54
C SER A 228 12.85 9.41 -3.83
N PRO A 229 14.08 9.96 -3.69
CA PRO A 229 14.40 11.33 -4.05
C PRO A 229 14.38 11.50 -5.57
N PRO A 230 14.37 12.75 -6.06
CA PRO A 230 14.62 13.05 -7.47
C PRO A 230 15.89 12.35 -7.96
N ARG A 231 15.80 11.69 -9.10
CA ARG A 231 16.96 11.01 -9.69
C ARG A 231 18.01 12.07 -10.03
N SER A 232 19.15 12.08 -9.33
CA SER A 232 20.31 12.84 -9.80
C SER A 232 20.69 12.26 -11.16
N GLU A 233 20.91 13.13 -12.17
CA GLU A 233 21.48 12.69 -13.42
C GLU A 233 22.79 11.95 -13.08
N LYS A 234 22.82 10.63 -13.30
CA LYS A 234 24.07 9.87 -13.16
C LYS A 234 25.00 10.47 -14.20
N THR A 235 26.00 11.24 -13.77
CA THR A 235 27.14 11.57 -14.61
C THR A 235 27.67 10.26 -15.19
N PRO A 236 27.80 10.09 -16.51
CA PRO A 236 28.36 8.87 -17.09
C PRO A 236 29.68 8.59 -16.38
N ALA A 237 29.85 7.36 -15.90
CA ALA A 237 31.10 6.94 -15.29
C ALA A 237 32.23 7.29 -16.26
N ALA A 238 33.18 8.11 -15.81
CA ALA A 238 34.34 8.47 -16.58
C ALA A 238 35.02 7.14 -16.96
N GLU A 239 35.07 6.88 -18.26
CA GLU A 239 35.86 5.79 -18.82
C GLU A 239 37.29 5.97 -18.29
N HIS A 240 37.76 5.05 -17.49
CA HIS A 240 39.17 4.98 -17.14
C HIS A 240 39.95 4.76 -18.43
N GLU A 241 40.44 5.82 -19.03
CA GLU A 241 41.52 5.77 -19.99
C GLU A 241 42.75 5.16 -19.30
N GLN A 242 42.97 3.89 -19.54
CA GLN A 242 44.24 3.25 -19.28
C GLN A 242 45.23 3.78 -20.30
N THR A 243 45.94 4.83 -19.93
CA THR A 243 47.13 5.29 -20.65
C THR A 243 48.17 4.21 -20.49
N ILE A 244 48.34 3.37 -21.53
CA ILE A 244 49.47 2.47 -21.69
C ILE A 244 50.64 3.35 -22.08
N SER A 245 51.47 3.71 -21.13
CA SER A 245 52.77 4.29 -21.35
C SER A 245 53.68 3.23 -21.92
N ARG A 246 53.90 3.20 -23.22
CA ARG A 246 55.04 2.53 -23.83
C ARG A 246 56.29 3.31 -23.44
N LYS A 247 57.17 2.69 -22.67
CA LYS A 247 58.58 3.08 -22.61
C LYS A 247 59.30 2.31 -23.71
N GLU A 248 59.72 3.03 -24.72
CA GLU A 248 60.83 2.69 -25.58
C GLU A 248 62.13 3.03 -24.80
N GLU A 249 62.96 2.07 -24.56
CA GLU A 249 64.41 1.99 -24.76
C GLU A 249 64.90 0.67 -24.18
#